data_40b8421ef7bbdffa1d20bbc6d85dc338
#
_entry.id   40b8421ef7bbdffa1d20bbc6d85dc338
#
_cell.length_a   1.000
_cell.length_b   1.000
_cell.length_c   1.000
_cell.angle_alpha   90.00
_cell.angle_beta   90.00
_cell.angle_gamma   90.00
#
_symmetry.space_group_name_H-M   'P 1'
#
loop_
_entity.id
_entity.type
_entity.pdbx_description
1 polymer ?
#
loop_
_entity_poly.entity_id
_entity_poly.type
_entity_poly.pdbx_seq_one_letter_code
_entity_poly.pdbx_strand_id
1 'polypeptide(L)'
;MVLNYIWIAFFLIALVIATVRLVFMGDVEVFPAMMNSTFDSSKTAFEISLGLTGVLSLWLGIMKIGEKGGVVNVLAKVLSPVFTRLFPDIPKGHPVTGSIFMNVAANMLGLDNAATPLGLRAMEQLQELNTKKDTATNPMIMFLVLNTSGLTLIPVSIMVYRAQMGAAQPTDIFVPILLATFFSTLAGIVVTSIYQRINLLNRTMLLTLGGMSAVVAGIIWGFAQMDKAQMNVVSRSVANILLMLIIVVFILAGMRKKLNVYDAFIEGAKEGFTTAVRIIPYLVAILVGIGVFRASGAMDMLIDGIKWLVSTLGGNTDFVGALPTALMKPLSGSGARGMMVDAMTTYGADSFVGRLACVFQGSTDTTFYILAVYFGSVGIRYTRHAVACGLLADLAGVVAAIAICYMFF
;
A
#
# COMPACT_ATOMS: atom_id res chain seq x y z
N MET A 1 10.60 13.56 7.36
CA MET A 1 11.21 13.73 8.70
C MET A 1 11.11 12.46 9.56
N VAL A 2 9.94 11.81 9.70
CA VAL A 2 9.79 10.62 10.57
C VAL A 2 10.72 9.47 10.18
N LEU A 3 10.80 9.12 8.90
CA LEU A 3 11.69 8.05 8.41
C LEU A 3 13.17 8.30 8.79
N ASN A 4 13.62 9.55 8.80
CA ASN A 4 14.99 9.90 9.20
C ASN A 4 15.27 9.49 10.66
N TYR A 5 14.34 9.78 11.58
CA TYR A 5 14.49 9.37 12.98
C TYR A 5 14.44 7.87 13.18
N ILE A 6 13.57 7.17 12.45
CA ILE A 6 13.47 5.70 12.49
C ILE A 6 14.77 5.08 11.98
N TRP A 7 15.27 5.56 10.84
CA TRP A 7 16.52 5.08 10.25
C TRP A 7 17.72 5.29 11.19
N ILE A 8 17.85 6.48 11.81
CA ILE A 8 18.86 6.74 12.84
C ILE A 8 18.68 5.81 14.04
N ALA A 9 17.45 5.62 14.49
CA ALA A 9 17.14 4.75 15.63
C ALA A 9 17.56 3.30 15.37
N PHE A 10 17.45 2.76 14.15
CA PHE A 10 17.93 1.43 13.84
C PHE A 10 19.41 1.25 14.19
N PHE A 11 20.27 2.19 13.82
CA PHE A 11 21.69 2.11 14.10
C PHE A 11 22.01 2.37 15.57
N LEU A 12 21.40 3.38 16.20
CA LEU A 12 21.69 3.73 17.58
C LEU A 12 21.23 2.66 18.56
N ILE A 13 20.02 2.12 18.38
CA ILE A 13 19.50 1.03 19.22
C ILE A 13 20.33 -0.24 19.00
N ALA A 14 20.64 -0.56 17.73
CA ALA A 14 21.49 -1.69 17.41
C ALA A 14 22.86 -1.61 18.08
N LEU A 15 23.49 -0.44 18.07
CA LEU A 15 24.77 -0.21 18.74
C LEU A 15 24.68 -0.44 20.26
N VAL A 16 23.63 0.09 20.90
CA VAL A 16 23.41 -0.09 22.33
C VAL A 16 23.22 -1.57 22.68
N ILE A 17 22.35 -2.28 21.95
CA ILE A 17 22.07 -3.69 22.20
C ILE A 17 23.33 -4.54 21.94
N ALA A 18 24.05 -4.28 20.85
CA ALA A 18 25.29 -4.98 20.54
C ALA A 18 26.35 -4.77 21.63
N THR A 19 26.46 -3.54 22.16
CA THR A 19 27.38 -3.26 23.27
C THR A 19 26.98 -3.99 24.53
N VAL A 20 25.68 -4.06 24.86
CA VAL A 20 25.19 -4.84 26.01
C VAL A 20 25.50 -6.32 25.83
N ARG A 21 25.27 -6.89 24.63
CA ARG A 21 25.60 -8.29 24.33
C ARG A 21 27.10 -8.58 24.46
N LEU A 22 27.93 -7.67 23.93
CA LEU A 22 29.38 -7.83 24.03
C LEU A 22 29.86 -7.82 25.51
N VAL A 23 29.43 -6.79 26.27
CA VAL A 23 29.96 -6.54 27.62
C VAL A 23 29.39 -7.49 28.66
N PHE A 24 28.08 -7.78 28.60
CA PHE A 24 27.41 -8.59 29.64
C PHE A 24 27.21 -10.04 29.27
N MET A 25 27.17 -10.39 27.96
CA MET A 25 26.96 -11.74 27.48
C MET A 25 28.22 -12.35 26.86
N GLY A 26 29.30 -11.52 26.66
CA GLY A 26 30.55 -11.99 26.05
C GLY A 26 30.41 -12.32 24.54
N ASP A 27 29.39 -11.79 23.87
CA ASP A 27 29.12 -12.05 22.44
C ASP A 27 30.05 -11.22 21.56
N VAL A 28 31.20 -11.77 21.24
CA VAL A 28 32.21 -11.12 20.39
C VAL A 28 31.84 -11.10 18.91
N GLU A 29 30.88 -11.91 18.47
CA GLU A 29 30.46 -12.05 17.07
C GLU A 29 29.40 -11.03 16.67
N VAL A 30 28.77 -10.32 17.62
CA VAL A 30 27.69 -9.40 17.32
C VAL A 30 28.11 -8.26 16.38
N PHE A 31 29.29 -7.62 16.61
CA PHE A 31 29.77 -6.55 15.73
C PHE A 31 30.22 -7.05 14.36
N PRO A 32 30.98 -8.16 14.22
CA PRO A 32 31.22 -8.80 12.93
C PRO A 32 29.91 -9.11 12.18
N ALA A 33 28.90 -9.68 12.84
CA ALA A 33 27.60 -9.98 12.25
C ALA A 33 26.89 -8.72 11.73
N MET A 34 26.89 -7.63 12.51
CA MET A 34 26.34 -6.34 12.09
C MET A 34 27.05 -5.77 10.86
N MET A 35 28.39 -5.83 10.84
CA MET A 35 29.17 -5.35 9.69
C MET A 35 28.94 -6.19 8.43
N ASN A 36 28.95 -7.51 8.55
CA ASN A 36 28.63 -8.40 7.44
C ASN A 36 27.22 -8.14 6.90
N SER A 37 26.24 -7.93 7.81
CA SER A 37 24.87 -7.59 7.44
C SER A 37 24.77 -6.31 6.58
N THR A 38 25.66 -5.33 6.78
CA THR A 38 25.66 -4.11 5.92
C THR A 38 26.00 -4.44 4.47
N PHE A 39 27.00 -5.28 4.26
CA PHE A 39 27.43 -5.70 2.91
C PHE A 39 26.39 -6.60 2.26
N ASP A 40 25.90 -7.60 2.97
CA ASP A 40 24.90 -8.54 2.46
C ASP A 40 23.58 -7.82 2.11
N SER A 41 23.12 -6.93 2.98
CA SER A 41 21.91 -6.14 2.74
C SER A 41 22.07 -5.19 1.55
N SER A 42 23.24 -4.57 1.39
CA SER A 42 23.54 -3.70 0.25
C SER A 42 23.52 -4.46 -1.07
N LYS A 43 24.14 -5.65 -1.10
CA LYS A 43 24.13 -6.56 -2.25
C LYS A 43 22.72 -7.01 -2.58
N THR A 44 21.99 -7.51 -1.59
CA THR A 44 20.59 -7.95 -1.73
C THR A 44 19.68 -6.83 -2.26
N ALA A 45 19.82 -5.60 -1.74
CA ALA A 45 19.06 -4.45 -2.20
C ALA A 45 19.29 -4.15 -3.69
N PHE A 46 20.53 -4.23 -4.13
CA PHE A 46 20.90 -4.02 -5.54
C PHE A 46 20.36 -5.13 -6.44
N GLU A 47 20.56 -6.40 -6.06
CA GLU A 47 20.09 -7.57 -6.81
C GLU A 47 18.56 -7.57 -6.99
N ILE A 48 17.80 -7.27 -5.90
CA ILE A 48 16.35 -7.11 -5.95
C ILE A 48 15.97 -5.99 -6.93
N SER A 49 16.60 -4.83 -6.83
CA SER A 49 16.28 -3.69 -7.69
C SER A 49 16.55 -3.98 -9.16
N LEU A 50 17.65 -4.68 -9.45
CA LEU A 50 18.00 -5.09 -10.81
C LEU A 50 16.93 -6.05 -11.37
N GLY A 51 16.54 -7.05 -10.60
CA GLY A 51 15.50 -8.01 -11.01
C GLY A 51 14.10 -7.38 -11.17
N LEU A 52 13.80 -6.34 -10.39
CA LEU A 52 12.55 -5.60 -10.55
C LEU A 52 12.45 -4.87 -11.89
N THR A 53 13.56 -4.55 -12.54
CA THR A 53 13.60 -3.71 -13.75
C THR A 53 12.72 -4.26 -14.88
N GLY A 54 12.85 -5.56 -15.20
CA GLY A 54 12.07 -6.18 -16.29
C GLY A 54 10.56 -6.22 -15.99
N VAL A 55 10.18 -6.61 -14.78
CA VAL A 55 8.77 -6.77 -14.41
C VAL A 55 8.09 -5.40 -14.21
N LEU A 56 8.79 -4.41 -13.65
CA LEU A 56 8.28 -3.03 -13.59
C LEU A 56 8.12 -2.43 -14.99
N SER A 57 9.07 -2.65 -15.89
CA SER A 57 8.96 -2.21 -17.28
C SER A 57 7.75 -2.83 -17.98
N LEU A 58 7.50 -4.13 -17.80
CA LEU A 58 6.32 -4.81 -18.35
C LEU A 58 5.04 -4.14 -17.85
N TRP A 59 4.88 -4.03 -16.54
CA TRP A 59 3.61 -3.55 -15.97
C TRP A 59 3.38 -2.06 -16.19
N LEU A 60 4.39 -1.21 -16.05
CA LEU A 60 4.25 0.23 -16.35
C LEU A 60 4.02 0.46 -17.85
N GLY A 61 4.57 -0.39 -18.72
CA GLY A 61 4.22 -0.40 -20.14
C GLY A 61 2.74 -0.69 -20.40
N ILE A 62 2.21 -1.73 -19.78
CA ILE A 62 0.77 -2.08 -19.88
C ILE A 62 -0.11 -0.98 -19.27
N MET A 63 0.26 -0.44 -18.10
CA MET A 63 -0.46 0.66 -17.45
C MET A 63 -0.51 1.92 -18.32
N LYS A 64 0.58 2.25 -19.03
CA LYS A 64 0.64 3.39 -19.95
C LYS A 64 -0.32 3.27 -21.12
N ILE A 65 -0.51 2.06 -21.65
CA ILE A 65 -1.53 1.79 -22.68
C ILE A 65 -2.92 2.09 -22.12
N GLY A 66 -3.25 1.62 -20.91
CA GLY A 66 -4.53 1.84 -20.25
C GLY A 66 -4.79 3.31 -19.95
N GLU A 67 -3.77 4.04 -19.46
CA GLU A 67 -3.80 5.48 -19.20
C GLU A 67 -4.16 6.26 -20.49
N LYS A 68 -3.35 6.10 -21.54
CA LYS A 68 -3.58 6.75 -22.85
C LYS A 68 -4.85 6.26 -23.53
N GLY A 69 -5.23 5.01 -23.33
CA GLY A 69 -6.49 4.40 -23.77
C GLY A 69 -7.73 5.00 -23.12
N GLY A 70 -7.56 5.77 -22.04
CA GLY A 70 -8.63 6.48 -21.35
C GLY A 70 -9.40 5.63 -20.33
N VAL A 71 -8.83 4.51 -19.88
CA VAL A 71 -9.43 3.63 -18.85
C VAL A 71 -9.65 4.38 -17.55
N VAL A 72 -8.72 5.26 -17.16
CA VAL A 72 -8.85 6.13 -15.98
C VAL A 72 -10.11 6.99 -16.06
N ASN A 73 -10.40 7.58 -17.25
CA ASN A 73 -11.60 8.39 -17.46
C ASN A 73 -12.89 7.59 -17.33
N VAL A 74 -12.90 6.33 -17.82
CA VAL A 74 -14.06 5.45 -17.70
C VAL A 74 -14.31 5.10 -16.24
N LEU A 75 -13.27 4.73 -15.51
CA LEU A 75 -13.35 4.39 -14.08
C LEU A 75 -13.81 5.60 -13.26
N ALA A 76 -13.26 6.79 -13.52
CA ALA A 76 -13.67 8.03 -12.86
C ALA A 76 -15.17 8.33 -13.08
N LYS A 77 -15.70 8.09 -14.29
CA LYS A 77 -17.15 8.25 -14.57
C LYS A 77 -18.00 7.24 -13.80
N VAL A 78 -17.56 5.99 -13.70
CA VAL A 78 -18.27 4.94 -12.95
C VAL A 78 -18.33 5.27 -11.47
N LEU A 79 -17.25 5.82 -10.92
CA LEU A 79 -17.15 6.20 -9.50
C LEU A 79 -17.91 7.50 -9.16
N SER A 80 -18.13 8.37 -10.14
CA SER A 80 -18.70 9.71 -9.97
C SER A 80 -19.99 9.76 -9.10
N PRO A 81 -21.00 8.88 -9.25
CA PRO A 81 -22.23 8.96 -8.46
C PRO A 81 -22.02 8.78 -6.96
N VAL A 82 -21.05 7.94 -6.59
CA VAL A 82 -20.67 7.66 -5.19
C VAL A 82 -19.91 8.84 -4.61
N PHE A 83 -18.85 9.24 -5.32
CA PHE A 83 -17.94 10.26 -4.81
C PHE A 83 -18.60 11.63 -4.69
N THR A 84 -19.52 11.99 -5.60
CA THR A 84 -20.28 13.25 -5.47
C THR A 84 -21.04 13.36 -4.14
N ARG A 85 -21.44 12.24 -3.55
CA ARG A 85 -22.13 12.21 -2.24
C ARG A 85 -21.17 12.30 -1.05
N LEU A 86 -19.91 11.92 -1.23
CA LEU A 86 -18.87 12.04 -0.20
C LEU A 86 -18.32 13.47 -0.08
N PHE A 87 -18.59 14.33 -1.04
CA PHE A 87 -18.09 15.71 -1.10
C PHE A 87 -19.25 16.74 -1.19
N PRO A 88 -20.16 16.77 -0.19
CA PRO A 88 -21.34 17.64 -0.26
C PRO A 88 -21.01 19.14 -0.26
N ASP A 89 -19.86 19.52 0.29
CA ASP A 89 -19.41 20.91 0.40
C ASP A 89 -18.81 21.45 -0.92
N ILE A 90 -18.63 20.59 -1.93
CA ILE A 90 -18.12 21.04 -3.25
C ILE A 90 -19.31 21.52 -4.10
N PRO A 91 -19.23 22.73 -4.67
CA PRO A 91 -20.27 23.24 -5.57
C PRO A 91 -20.46 22.32 -6.79
N LYS A 92 -21.74 22.11 -7.20
CA LYS A 92 -22.07 21.28 -8.36
C LYS A 92 -21.39 21.82 -9.62
N GLY A 93 -20.74 20.92 -10.36
CA GLY A 93 -20.03 21.27 -11.59
C GLY A 93 -18.63 21.88 -11.40
N HIS A 94 -18.15 22.00 -10.18
CA HIS A 94 -16.79 22.50 -9.94
C HIS A 94 -15.73 21.54 -10.50
N PRO A 95 -14.66 22.04 -11.17
CA PRO A 95 -13.64 21.22 -11.83
C PRO A 95 -12.91 20.25 -10.88
N VAL A 96 -12.79 20.59 -9.59
CA VAL A 96 -12.13 19.76 -8.57
C VAL A 96 -12.73 18.36 -8.47
N THR A 97 -14.04 18.23 -8.71
CA THR A 97 -14.72 16.93 -8.70
C THR A 97 -14.08 15.97 -9.72
N GLY A 98 -13.79 16.48 -10.92
CA GLY A 98 -13.08 15.72 -11.95
C GLY A 98 -11.66 15.33 -11.54
N SER A 99 -10.91 16.27 -10.96
CA SER A 99 -9.53 16.03 -10.50
C SER A 99 -9.48 14.97 -9.40
N ILE A 100 -10.40 15.02 -8.42
CA ILE A 100 -10.53 14.01 -7.36
C ILE A 100 -10.81 12.62 -7.96
N PHE A 101 -11.79 12.52 -8.88
CA PHE A 101 -12.17 11.23 -9.45
C PHE A 101 -11.06 10.63 -10.30
N MET A 102 -10.36 11.46 -11.06
CA MET A 102 -9.21 11.02 -11.85
C MET A 102 -8.05 10.53 -10.97
N ASN A 103 -7.75 11.24 -9.86
CA ASN A 103 -6.74 10.81 -8.91
C ASN A 103 -7.09 9.46 -8.26
N VAL A 104 -8.32 9.32 -7.74
CA VAL A 104 -8.76 8.07 -7.11
C VAL A 104 -8.76 6.92 -8.11
N ALA A 105 -9.26 7.14 -9.34
CA ALA A 105 -9.23 6.12 -10.39
C ALA A 105 -7.80 5.71 -10.78
N ALA A 106 -6.87 6.66 -10.83
CA ALA A 106 -5.45 6.38 -11.09
C ALA A 106 -4.83 5.54 -9.95
N ASN A 107 -5.09 5.89 -8.69
CA ASN A 107 -4.64 5.13 -7.53
C ASN A 107 -5.21 3.70 -7.52
N MET A 108 -6.51 3.55 -7.80
CA MET A 108 -7.14 2.22 -7.90
C MET A 108 -6.49 1.32 -8.94
N LEU A 109 -5.99 1.89 -10.01
CA LEU A 109 -5.28 1.18 -11.07
C LEU A 109 -3.77 1.02 -10.80
N GLY A 110 -3.24 1.58 -9.70
CA GLY A 110 -1.81 1.52 -9.38
C GLY A 110 -0.95 2.42 -10.29
N LEU A 111 -1.52 3.51 -10.80
CA LEU A 111 -0.85 4.51 -11.65
C LEU A 111 -0.24 5.64 -10.80
N ASP A 112 0.68 5.32 -9.91
CA ASP A 112 1.25 6.25 -8.93
C ASP A 112 1.81 7.54 -9.57
N ASN A 113 2.46 7.40 -10.74
CA ASN A 113 3.04 8.52 -11.49
C ASN A 113 1.97 9.50 -11.99
N ALA A 114 0.79 9.01 -12.37
CA ALA A 114 -0.34 9.83 -12.80
C ALA A 114 -1.17 10.34 -11.62
N ALA A 115 -1.30 9.56 -10.56
CA ALA A 115 -2.13 9.87 -9.40
C ALA A 115 -1.63 11.10 -8.65
N THR A 116 -0.32 11.19 -8.36
CA THR A 116 0.24 12.30 -7.56
C THR A 116 0.00 13.68 -8.17
N PRO A 117 0.29 13.96 -9.47
CA PRO A 117 -0.02 15.26 -10.08
C PRO A 117 -1.51 15.59 -10.07
N LEU A 118 -2.38 14.59 -10.29
CA LEU A 118 -3.84 14.77 -10.24
C LEU A 118 -4.30 15.13 -8.82
N GLY A 119 -3.70 14.52 -7.81
CA GLY A 119 -3.98 14.82 -6.40
C GLY A 119 -3.53 16.22 -5.99
N LEU A 120 -2.34 16.65 -6.41
CA LEU A 120 -1.86 18.01 -6.17
C LEU A 120 -2.79 19.04 -6.79
N ARG A 121 -3.21 18.83 -8.04
CA ARG A 121 -4.19 19.68 -8.71
C ARG A 121 -5.54 19.71 -7.99
N ALA A 122 -6.01 18.56 -7.50
CA ALA A 122 -7.23 18.50 -6.71
C ALA A 122 -7.11 19.33 -5.42
N MET A 123 -5.95 19.24 -4.73
CA MET A 123 -5.69 20.03 -3.53
C MET A 123 -5.62 21.54 -3.80
N GLU A 124 -4.98 21.96 -4.87
CA GLU A 124 -4.96 23.38 -5.30
C GLU A 124 -6.38 23.91 -5.51
N GLN A 125 -7.20 23.18 -6.26
CA GLN A 125 -8.60 23.55 -6.52
C GLN A 125 -9.46 23.51 -5.24
N LEU A 126 -9.21 22.60 -4.30
CA LEU A 126 -9.86 22.61 -2.98
C LEU A 126 -9.42 23.80 -2.14
N GLN A 127 -8.17 24.24 -2.27
CA GLN A 127 -7.63 25.40 -1.56
C GLN A 127 -8.21 26.72 -2.10
N GLU A 128 -8.59 26.79 -3.38
CA GLU A 128 -9.33 27.93 -3.92
C GLU A 128 -10.67 28.13 -3.19
N LEU A 129 -11.39 27.03 -2.92
CA LEU A 129 -12.66 27.01 -2.20
C LEU A 129 -12.51 27.23 -0.69
N ASN A 130 -11.29 27.11 -0.14
CA ASN A 130 -11.04 27.17 1.29
C ASN A 130 -11.06 28.62 1.81
N THR A 131 -11.91 28.90 2.77
CA THR A 131 -11.99 30.24 3.43
C THR A 131 -10.90 30.44 4.49
N LYS A 132 -10.42 29.36 5.14
CA LYS A 132 -9.35 29.38 6.14
C LYS A 132 -8.12 28.69 5.57
N LYS A 133 -7.23 29.46 4.96
CA LYS A 133 -6.12 28.96 4.14
C LYS A 133 -5.13 28.03 4.84
N ASP A 134 -5.03 28.06 6.17
CA ASP A 134 -4.14 27.23 6.99
C ASP A 134 -4.82 25.99 7.60
N THR A 135 -6.13 25.86 7.44
CA THR A 135 -6.95 24.83 8.09
C THR A 135 -7.61 23.91 7.05
N ALA A 136 -7.49 22.59 7.21
CA ALA A 136 -8.07 21.61 6.31
C ALA A 136 -9.61 21.68 6.29
N THR A 137 -10.20 21.68 5.09
CA THR A 137 -11.65 21.59 4.89
C THR A 137 -12.13 20.13 4.92
N ASN A 138 -13.44 19.92 5.08
CA ASN A 138 -14.02 18.57 5.03
C ASN A 138 -13.71 17.86 3.71
N PRO A 139 -13.88 18.49 2.52
CA PRO A 139 -13.50 17.83 1.26
C PRO A 139 -12.01 17.45 1.19
N MET A 140 -11.09 18.31 1.66
CA MET A 140 -9.67 17.99 1.70
C MET A 140 -9.40 16.76 2.57
N ILE A 141 -10.04 16.66 3.73
CA ILE A 141 -9.88 15.53 4.65
C ILE A 141 -10.43 14.24 4.05
N MET A 142 -11.65 14.26 3.50
CA MET A 142 -12.23 13.10 2.82
C MET A 142 -11.35 12.64 1.65
N PHE A 143 -10.87 13.58 0.83
CA PHE A 143 -9.97 13.29 -0.29
C PHE A 143 -8.67 12.63 0.20
N LEU A 144 -8.08 13.16 1.26
CA LEU A 144 -6.87 12.59 1.86
C LEU A 144 -7.13 11.16 2.37
N VAL A 145 -8.22 10.93 3.09
CA VAL A 145 -8.54 9.60 3.65
C VAL A 145 -8.79 8.57 2.55
N LEU A 146 -9.43 8.96 1.44
CA LEU A 146 -9.57 8.08 0.26
C LEU A 146 -8.24 7.69 -0.36
N ASN A 147 -7.25 8.60 -0.36
CA ASN A 147 -5.90 8.30 -0.82
C ASN A 147 -5.15 7.41 0.18
N THR A 148 -5.22 7.67 1.48
CA THR A 148 -4.52 6.87 2.50
C THR A 148 -5.07 5.46 2.64
N SER A 149 -6.40 5.29 2.57
CA SER A 149 -7.04 3.97 2.59
C SER A 149 -6.80 3.15 1.32
N GLY A 150 -6.41 3.83 0.24
CA GLY A 150 -5.80 3.30 -0.96
C GLY A 150 -6.48 2.09 -1.60
N LEU A 151 -7.77 2.17 -1.96
CA LEU A 151 -8.43 1.06 -2.65
C LEU A 151 -7.66 0.69 -3.93
N THR A 152 -6.90 -0.39 -3.85
CA THR A 152 -6.05 -0.87 -4.94
C THR A 152 -6.73 -2.05 -5.63
N LEU A 153 -7.03 -1.89 -6.92
CA LEU A 153 -7.57 -2.97 -7.75
C LEU A 153 -6.45 -3.84 -8.33
N ILE A 154 -5.27 -3.28 -8.52
CA ILE A 154 -4.16 -3.95 -9.20
C ILE A 154 -2.86 -3.75 -8.39
N PRO A 155 -2.56 -4.63 -7.40
CA PRO A 155 -1.38 -4.51 -6.54
C PRO A 155 -0.10 -5.01 -7.23
N VAL A 156 0.19 -4.50 -8.44
CA VAL A 156 1.28 -4.97 -9.30
C VAL A 156 2.62 -4.93 -8.60
N SER A 157 2.96 -3.80 -7.97
CA SER A 157 4.28 -3.61 -7.35
C SER A 157 4.62 -4.71 -6.35
N ILE A 158 3.64 -5.15 -5.54
CA ILE A 158 3.86 -6.17 -4.52
C ILE A 158 4.07 -7.54 -5.16
N MET A 159 3.28 -7.89 -6.18
CA MET A 159 3.45 -9.13 -6.92
C MET A 159 4.82 -9.20 -7.61
N VAL A 160 5.33 -8.06 -8.09
CA VAL A 160 6.68 -7.94 -8.68
C VAL A 160 7.75 -8.26 -7.64
N TYR A 161 7.67 -7.70 -6.43
CA TYR A 161 8.60 -8.04 -5.34
C TYR A 161 8.53 -9.51 -4.98
N ARG A 162 7.33 -10.10 -4.87
CA ARG A 162 7.18 -11.53 -4.60
C ARG A 162 7.83 -12.40 -5.67
N ALA A 163 7.61 -12.07 -6.95
CA ALA A 163 8.23 -12.79 -8.07
C ALA A 163 9.76 -12.73 -7.97
N GLN A 164 10.33 -11.55 -7.67
CA GLN A 164 11.76 -11.36 -7.52
C GLN A 164 12.33 -12.08 -6.29
N MET A 165 11.54 -12.21 -5.22
CA MET A 165 11.92 -12.95 -4.01
C MET A 165 11.69 -14.46 -4.11
N GLY A 166 11.40 -14.97 -5.30
CA GLY A 166 11.28 -16.40 -5.58
C GLY A 166 10.00 -17.05 -5.08
N ALA A 167 8.92 -16.28 -4.91
CA ALA A 167 7.61 -16.85 -4.58
C ALA A 167 7.14 -17.82 -5.67
N ALA A 168 6.71 -19.02 -5.27
CA ALA A 168 6.17 -20.01 -6.20
C ALA A 168 4.92 -19.51 -6.92
N GLN A 169 4.12 -18.66 -6.24
CA GLN A 169 2.89 -18.08 -6.76
C GLN A 169 2.82 -16.58 -6.39
N PRO A 170 3.43 -15.68 -7.18
CA PRO A 170 3.46 -14.25 -6.86
C PRO A 170 2.09 -13.59 -6.76
N THR A 171 1.08 -14.15 -7.42
CA THR A 171 -0.29 -13.60 -7.52
C THR A 171 -1.24 -14.09 -6.43
N ASP A 172 -0.84 -15.00 -5.54
CA ASP A 172 -1.72 -15.57 -4.51
C ASP A 172 -2.22 -14.53 -3.48
N ILE A 173 -1.48 -13.44 -3.31
CA ILE A 173 -1.85 -12.30 -2.46
C ILE A 173 -2.84 -11.31 -3.10
N PHE A 174 -3.20 -11.49 -4.37
CA PHE A 174 -4.04 -10.54 -5.12
C PHE A 174 -5.42 -10.36 -4.46
N VAL A 175 -6.14 -11.47 -4.25
CA VAL A 175 -7.47 -11.42 -3.61
C VAL A 175 -7.39 -10.96 -2.15
N PRO A 176 -6.46 -11.46 -1.32
CA PRO A 176 -6.24 -10.94 0.04
C PRO A 176 -6.02 -9.44 0.10
N ILE A 177 -5.18 -8.85 -0.77
CA ILE A 177 -4.95 -7.40 -0.82
C ILE A 177 -6.24 -6.67 -1.21
N LEU A 178 -6.94 -7.14 -2.25
CA LEU A 178 -8.18 -6.53 -2.71
C LEU A 178 -9.24 -6.45 -1.60
N LEU A 179 -9.39 -7.52 -0.83
CA LEU A 179 -10.29 -7.57 0.32
C LEU A 179 -9.82 -6.63 1.44
N ALA A 180 -8.53 -6.63 1.78
CA ALA A 180 -7.99 -5.81 2.86
C ALA A 180 -8.12 -4.30 2.54
N THR A 181 -7.82 -3.86 1.30
CA THR A 181 -7.99 -2.47 0.87
C THR A 181 -9.45 -2.03 0.88
N PHE A 182 -10.37 -2.94 0.55
CA PHE A 182 -11.79 -2.65 0.65
C PHE A 182 -12.20 -2.30 2.09
N PHE A 183 -11.81 -3.11 3.09
CA PHE A 183 -12.13 -2.85 4.49
C PHE A 183 -11.48 -1.56 5.01
N SER A 184 -10.23 -1.29 4.63
CA SER A 184 -9.56 -0.02 4.94
C SER A 184 -10.32 1.17 4.39
N THR A 185 -10.70 1.12 3.10
CA THR A 185 -11.42 2.21 2.44
C THR A 185 -12.82 2.39 3.02
N LEU A 186 -13.53 1.29 3.27
CA LEU A 186 -14.85 1.33 3.90
C LEU A 186 -14.78 1.99 5.29
N ALA A 187 -13.83 1.57 6.12
CA ALA A 187 -13.61 2.16 7.44
C ALA A 187 -13.24 3.65 7.34
N GLY A 188 -12.35 4.03 6.42
CA GLY A 188 -11.97 5.41 6.16
C GLY A 188 -13.17 6.28 5.77
N ILE A 189 -14.01 5.80 4.85
CA ILE A 189 -15.25 6.49 4.44
C ILE A 189 -16.19 6.63 5.62
N VAL A 190 -16.47 5.55 6.37
CA VAL A 190 -17.41 5.54 7.50
C VAL A 190 -16.95 6.51 8.60
N VAL A 191 -15.70 6.37 9.04
CA VAL A 191 -15.16 7.20 10.13
C VAL A 191 -15.17 8.68 9.73
N THR A 192 -14.68 9.00 8.52
CA THR A 192 -14.67 10.40 8.03
C THR A 192 -16.09 10.95 7.89
N SER A 193 -17.03 10.13 7.42
CA SER A 193 -18.44 10.54 7.29
C SER A 193 -19.09 10.81 8.64
N ILE A 194 -18.75 10.05 9.68
CA ILE A 194 -19.20 10.30 11.06
C ILE A 194 -18.70 11.68 11.55
N TYR A 195 -17.39 11.95 11.41
CA TYR A 195 -16.81 13.25 11.79
C TYR A 195 -17.42 14.42 11.02
N GLN A 196 -17.72 14.22 9.73
CA GLN A 196 -18.26 15.25 8.84
C GLN A 196 -19.80 15.28 8.77
N ARG A 197 -20.48 14.38 9.50
CA ARG A 197 -21.94 14.22 9.49
C ARG A 197 -22.52 13.99 8.10
N ILE A 198 -21.80 13.27 7.23
CA ILE A 198 -22.28 12.88 5.91
C ILE A 198 -23.27 11.74 6.07
N ASN A 199 -24.45 11.87 5.48
CA ASN A 199 -25.47 10.82 5.51
C ASN A 199 -25.12 9.68 4.53
N LEU A 200 -24.60 8.57 5.09
CA LEU A 200 -24.31 7.35 4.34
C LEU A 200 -25.56 6.48 4.07
N LEU A 201 -26.69 6.76 4.75
CA LEU A 201 -27.91 5.99 4.62
C LEU A 201 -28.80 6.44 3.45
N ASN A 202 -28.32 7.36 2.61
CA ASN A 202 -29.06 7.71 1.41
C ASN A 202 -29.04 6.56 0.39
N ARG A 203 -30.08 6.49 -0.47
CA ARG A 203 -30.29 5.38 -1.41
C ARG A 203 -29.08 5.09 -2.29
N THR A 204 -28.38 6.11 -2.78
CA THR A 204 -27.19 5.92 -3.64
C THR A 204 -26.06 5.28 -2.86
N MET A 205 -25.75 5.77 -1.66
CA MET A 205 -24.66 5.24 -0.83
C MET A 205 -24.98 3.82 -0.32
N LEU A 206 -26.23 3.57 0.09
CA LEU A 206 -26.66 2.22 0.50
C LEU A 206 -26.55 1.22 -0.66
N LEU A 207 -26.98 1.59 -1.87
CA LEU A 207 -26.89 0.70 -3.03
C LEU A 207 -25.44 0.45 -3.46
N THR A 208 -24.57 1.45 -3.35
CA THR A 208 -23.19 1.30 -3.81
C THR A 208 -22.30 0.70 -2.72
N LEU A 209 -22.19 1.30 -1.54
CA LEU A 209 -21.37 0.75 -0.45
C LEU A 209 -21.95 -0.56 0.07
N GLY A 210 -23.28 -0.63 0.26
CA GLY A 210 -23.97 -1.85 0.67
C GLY A 210 -23.85 -2.94 -0.39
N GLY A 211 -24.01 -2.61 -1.68
CA GLY A 211 -23.84 -3.55 -2.79
C GLY A 211 -22.39 -4.07 -2.87
N MET A 212 -21.39 -3.18 -2.77
CA MET A 212 -19.97 -3.60 -2.74
C MET A 212 -19.68 -4.46 -1.51
N SER A 213 -20.20 -4.08 -0.33
CA SER A 213 -20.06 -4.88 0.89
C SER A 213 -20.72 -6.26 0.77
N ALA A 214 -21.89 -6.34 0.11
CA ALA A 214 -22.57 -7.61 -0.15
C ALA A 214 -21.77 -8.50 -1.12
N VAL A 215 -21.16 -7.91 -2.16
CA VAL A 215 -20.27 -8.65 -3.07
C VAL A 215 -19.05 -9.17 -2.31
N VAL A 216 -18.39 -8.33 -1.50
CA VAL A 216 -17.22 -8.73 -0.69
C VAL A 216 -17.62 -9.81 0.33
N ALA A 217 -18.75 -9.65 1.01
CA ALA A 217 -19.27 -10.67 1.93
C ALA A 217 -19.58 -11.99 1.20
N GLY A 218 -20.14 -11.93 -0.01
CA GLY A 218 -20.36 -13.10 -0.85
C GLY A 218 -19.06 -13.79 -1.27
N ILE A 219 -18.02 -13.04 -1.62
CA ILE A 219 -16.68 -13.57 -1.92
C ILE A 219 -16.11 -14.26 -0.68
N ILE A 220 -16.11 -13.60 0.48
CA ILE A 220 -15.63 -14.16 1.75
C ILE A 220 -16.41 -15.43 2.12
N TRP A 221 -17.74 -15.38 2.02
CA TRP A 221 -18.58 -16.55 2.28
C TRP A 221 -18.29 -17.72 1.33
N GLY A 222 -18.12 -17.44 0.03
CA GLY A 222 -17.75 -18.45 -0.96
C GLY A 222 -16.40 -19.11 -0.65
N PHE A 223 -15.39 -18.31 -0.31
CA PHE A 223 -14.09 -18.84 0.10
C PHE A 223 -14.15 -19.62 1.42
N ALA A 224 -14.97 -19.17 2.39
CA ALA A 224 -15.12 -19.86 3.66
C ALA A 224 -15.75 -21.28 3.56
N GLN A 225 -16.39 -21.62 2.43
CA GLN A 225 -16.91 -22.95 2.16
C GLN A 225 -15.86 -23.89 1.56
N MET A 226 -14.67 -23.40 1.21
CA MET A 226 -13.61 -24.15 0.55
C MET A 226 -12.55 -24.58 1.59
N ASP A 227 -11.92 -25.72 1.34
CA ASP A 227 -10.68 -26.05 2.04
C ASP A 227 -9.52 -25.15 1.55
N LYS A 228 -8.42 -25.07 2.32
CA LYS A 228 -7.27 -24.21 1.99
C LYS A 228 -6.66 -24.52 0.63
N ALA A 229 -6.65 -25.77 0.19
CA ALA A 229 -6.10 -26.17 -1.11
C ALA A 229 -6.97 -25.64 -2.27
N GLN A 230 -8.28 -25.83 -2.17
CA GLN A 230 -9.27 -25.31 -3.14
C GLN A 230 -9.24 -23.78 -3.16
N MET A 231 -9.22 -23.13 -1.99
CA MET A 231 -9.14 -21.68 -1.87
C MET A 231 -7.92 -21.11 -2.59
N ASN A 232 -6.75 -21.70 -2.39
CA ASN A 232 -5.52 -21.30 -3.08
C ASN A 232 -5.62 -21.44 -4.60
N VAL A 233 -6.18 -22.56 -5.09
CA VAL A 233 -6.36 -22.77 -6.53
C VAL A 233 -7.33 -21.77 -7.13
N VAL A 234 -8.48 -21.55 -6.49
CA VAL A 234 -9.51 -20.62 -6.98
C VAL A 234 -9.00 -19.18 -6.93
N SER A 235 -8.44 -18.72 -5.79
CA SER A 235 -7.88 -17.38 -5.64
C SER A 235 -6.83 -17.07 -6.70
N ARG A 236 -5.89 -18.00 -6.90
CA ARG A 236 -4.85 -17.88 -7.93
C ARG A 236 -5.43 -17.83 -9.35
N SER A 237 -6.37 -18.71 -9.66
CA SER A 237 -7.00 -18.74 -10.99
C SER A 237 -7.76 -17.43 -11.27
N VAL A 238 -8.53 -16.95 -10.30
CA VAL A 238 -9.24 -15.66 -10.39
C VAL A 238 -8.23 -14.52 -10.58
N ALA A 239 -7.16 -14.46 -9.79
CA ALA A 239 -6.14 -13.43 -9.91
C ALA A 239 -5.50 -13.43 -11.31
N ASN A 240 -5.07 -14.59 -11.81
CA ASN A 240 -4.40 -14.69 -13.09
C ASN A 240 -5.34 -14.35 -14.26
N ILE A 241 -6.60 -14.81 -14.21
CA ILE A 241 -7.62 -14.45 -15.21
C ILE A 241 -7.87 -12.94 -15.20
N LEU A 242 -8.07 -12.34 -14.03
CA LEU A 242 -8.29 -10.89 -13.91
C LEU A 242 -7.11 -10.08 -14.44
N LEU A 243 -5.87 -10.45 -14.10
CA LEU A 243 -4.67 -9.77 -14.58
C LEU A 243 -4.55 -9.87 -16.10
N MET A 244 -4.82 -11.06 -16.69
CA MET A 244 -4.80 -11.21 -18.13
C MET A 244 -5.93 -10.41 -18.81
N LEU A 245 -7.13 -10.38 -18.22
CA LEU A 245 -8.22 -9.54 -18.71
C LEU A 245 -7.88 -8.06 -18.68
N ILE A 246 -7.22 -7.58 -17.62
CA ILE A 246 -6.75 -6.19 -17.52
C ILE A 246 -5.80 -5.87 -18.67
N ILE A 247 -4.81 -6.72 -18.92
CA ILE A 247 -3.87 -6.55 -20.05
C ILE A 247 -4.64 -6.42 -21.38
N VAL A 248 -5.55 -7.36 -21.64
CA VAL A 248 -6.33 -7.37 -22.89
C VAL A 248 -7.23 -6.15 -23.00
N VAL A 249 -7.93 -5.76 -21.91
CA VAL A 249 -8.80 -4.58 -21.88
C VAL A 249 -8.01 -3.30 -22.15
N PHE A 250 -6.80 -3.16 -21.59
CA PHE A 250 -5.94 -1.99 -21.81
C PHE A 250 -5.47 -1.91 -23.26
N ILE A 251 -5.07 -3.05 -23.86
CA ILE A 251 -4.70 -3.13 -25.29
C ILE A 251 -5.91 -2.73 -26.17
N LEU A 252 -7.08 -3.29 -25.92
CA LEU A 252 -8.30 -2.96 -26.66
C LEU A 252 -8.70 -1.48 -26.50
N ALA A 253 -8.54 -0.92 -25.31
CA ALA A 253 -8.78 0.52 -25.08
C ALA A 253 -7.81 1.39 -25.89
N GLY A 254 -6.53 1.02 -25.96
CA GLY A 254 -5.53 1.66 -26.79
C GLY A 254 -5.88 1.60 -28.28
N MET A 255 -6.25 0.38 -28.77
CA MET A 255 -6.68 0.19 -30.15
C MET A 255 -7.91 1.04 -30.50
N ARG A 256 -8.93 1.07 -29.61
CA ARG A 256 -10.13 1.88 -29.80
C ARG A 256 -9.82 3.38 -29.94
N LYS A 257 -8.77 3.86 -29.24
CA LYS A 257 -8.27 5.24 -29.33
C LYS A 257 -7.33 5.46 -30.51
N LYS A 258 -7.10 4.44 -31.34
CA LYS A 258 -6.15 4.46 -32.47
C LYS A 258 -4.73 4.84 -32.06
N LEU A 259 -4.32 4.43 -30.87
CA LEU A 259 -2.94 4.63 -30.39
C LEU A 259 -2.01 3.62 -31.07
N ASN A 260 -0.74 4.02 -31.29
CA ASN A 260 0.30 3.03 -31.46
C ASN A 260 0.57 2.38 -30.10
N VAL A 261 -0.05 1.19 -29.91
CA VAL A 261 -0.03 0.46 -28.63
C VAL A 261 1.40 0.08 -28.24
N TYR A 262 2.22 -0.30 -29.22
CA TYR A 262 3.61 -0.67 -28.96
C TYR A 262 4.44 0.53 -28.48
N ASP A 263 4.32 1.69 -29.12
CA ASP A 263 5.04 2.90 -28.69
C ASP A 263 4.59 3.37 -27.30
N ALA A 264 3.28 3.28 -27.01
CA ALA A 264 2.76 3.58 -25.69
C ALA A 264 3.32 2.60 -24.62
N PHE A 265 3.44 1.32 -24.95
CA PHE A 265 4.09 0.33 -24.09
C PHE A 265 5.55 0.69 -23.83
N ILE A 266 6.33 0.99 -24.87
CA ILE A 266 7.75 1.34 -24.74
C ILE A 266 7.95 2.59 -23.88
N GLU A 267 7.08 3.58 -24.01
CA GLU A 267 7.11 4.79 -23.18
C GLU A 267 6.97 4.45 -21.70
N GLY A 268 5.94 3.66 -21.34
CA GLY A 268 5.74 3.20 -19.95
C GLY A 268 6.85 2.25 -19.47
N ALA A 269 7.37 1.40 -20.34
CA ALA A 269 8.50 0.51 -20.01
C ALA A 269 9.76 1.30 -19.64
N LYS A 270 10.05 2.42 -20.33
CA LYS A 270 11.15 3.34 -19.96
C LYS A 270 10.94 3.97 -18.59
N GLU A 271 9.69 4.34 -18.25
CA GLU A 271 9.35 4.81 -16.90
C GLU A 271 9.63 3.72 -15.85
N GLY A 272 9.30 2.46 -16.17
CA GLY A 272 9.57 1.29 -15.32
C GLY A 272 11.05 1.10 -15.03
N PHE A 273 11.89 1.18 -16.04
CA PHE A 273 13.33 1.12 -15.89
C PHE A 273 13.86 2.25 -15.00
N THR A 274 13.43 3.48 -15.25
CA THR A 274 13.83 4.64 -14.44
C THR A 274 13.40 4.50 -12.99
N THR A 275 12.20 3.95 -12.75
CA THR A 275 11.67 3.69 -11.40
C THR A 275 12.52 2.65 -10.67
N ALA A 276 12.88 1.54 -11.33
CA ALA A 276 13.74 0.51 -10.75
C ALA A 276 15.10 1.06 -10.31
N VAL A 277 15.74 1.88 -11.16
CA VAL A 277 17.02 2.53 -10.82
C VAL A 277 16.87 3.51 -9.65
N ARG A 278 15.80 4.30 -9.64
CA ARG A 278 15.50 5.27 -8.58
C ARG A 278 15.27 4.63 -7.21
N ILE A 279 14.76 3.39 -7.18
CA ILE A 279 14.48 2.66 -5.95
C ILE A 279 15.76 2.17 -5.26
N ILE A 280 16.87 1.92 -5.99
CA ILE A 280 18.11 1.35 -5.45
C ILE A 280 18.60 2.04 -4.17
N PRO A 281 18.84 3.37 -4.16
CA PRO A 281 19.38 4.03 -2.96
C PRO A 281 18.45 3.89 -1.73
N TYR A 282 17.14 3.92 -1.96
CA TYR A 282 16.14 3.77 -0.88
C TYR A 282 16.13 2.35 -0.31
N LEU A 283 16.21 1.33 -1.18
CA LEU A 283 16.29 -0.07 -0.73
C LEU A 283 17.60 -0.33 0.00
N VAL A 284 18.72 0.15 -0.51
CA VAL A 284 20.02 0.01 0.19
C VAL A 284 19.93 0.65 1.58
N ALA A 285 19.50 1.89 1.67
CA ALA A 285 19.41 2.58 2.96
C ALA A 285 18.53 1.82 3.97
N ILE A 286 17.34 1.41 3.55
CA ILE A 286 16.39 0.73 4.43
C ILE A 286 16.84 -0.68 4.80
N LEU A 287 17.25 -1.51 3.84
CA LEU A 287 17.65 -2.89 4.10
C LEU A 287 18.93 -2.96 4.94
N VAL A 288 19.88 -2.05 4.74
CA VAL A 288 21.08 -1.95 5.61
C VAL A 288 20.66 -1.57 7.04
N GLY A 289 19.79 -0.57 7.23
CA GLY A 289 19.33 -0.19 8.57
C GLY A 289 18.60 -1.34 9.27
N ILE A 290 17.70 -2.04 8.58
CA ILE A 290 16.97 -3.20 9.09
C ILE A 290 17.93 -4.37 9.37
N GLY A 291 18.86 -4.64 8.47
CA GLY A 291 19.83 -5.71 8.60
C GLY A 291 20.72 -5.55 9.85
N VAL A 292 21.24 -4.34 10.06
CA VAL A 292 22.01 -3.98 11.27
C VAL A 292 21.15 -4.12 12.53
N PHE A 293 19.91 -3.64 12.51
CA PHE A 293 18.96 -3.73 13.61
C PHE A 293 18.62 -5.19 13.95
N ARG A 294 18.46 -6.03 12.93
CA ARG A 294 18.22 -7.47 13.09
C ARG A 294 19.47 -8.21 13.60
N ALA A 295 20.65 -7.96 13.01
CA ALA A 295 21.89 -8.60 13.40
C ALA A 295 22.31 -8.28 14.85
N SER A 296 21.93 -7.11 15.36
CA SER A 296 22.12 -6.78 16.78
C SER A 296 21.24 -7.59 17.74
N GLY A 297 20.15 -8.23 17.23
CA GLY A 297 19.11 -8.89 18.02
C GLY A 297 17.94 -7.97 18.41
N ALA A 298 18.00 -6.68 18.07
CA ALA A 298 16.98 -5.70 18.42
C ALA A 298 15.60 -6.03 17.84
N MET A 299 15.55 -6.51 16.59
CA MET A 299 14.31 -6.89 15.92
C MET A 299 13.65 -8.08 16.61
N ASP A 300 14.44 -9.09 16.99
CA ASP A 300 13.94 -10.29 17.65
C ASP A 300 13.39 -9.94 19.04
N MET A 301 14.09 -9.08 19.81
CA MET A 301 13.61 -8.57 21.09
C MET A 301 12.26 -7.84 20.94
N LEU A 302 12.09 -7.03 19.91
CA LEU A 302 10.83 -6.33 19.63
C LEU A 302 9.71 -7.34 19.31
N ILE A 303 9.98 -8.27 18.40
CA ILE A 303 9.01 -9.30 17.97
C ILE A 303 8.62 -10.18 19.16
N ASP A 304 9.58 -10.64 19.95
CA ASP A 304 9.33 -11.52 21.10
C ASP A 304 8.59 -10.80 22.23
N GLY A 305 8.88 -9.51 22.45
CA GLY A 305 8.10 -8.67 23.36
C GLY A 305 6.63 -8.56 22.96
N ILE A 306 6.37 -8.36 21.67
CA ILE A 306 5.00 -8.31 21.14
C ILE A 306 4.32 -9.70 21.21
N LYS A 307 5.04 -10.77 20.86
CA LYS A 307 4.55 -12.15 21.00
C LYS A 307 4.16 -12.47 22.43
N TRP A 308 5.01 -12.10 23.39
CA TRP A 308 4.71 -12.28 24.81
C TRP A 308 3.42 -11.55 25.22
N LEU A 309 3.25 -10.29 24.79
CA LEU A 309 2.04 -9.53 25.06
C LEU A 309 0.79 -10.19 24.45
N VAL A 310 0.86 -10.58 23.17
CA VAL A 310 -0.25 -11.23 22.45
C VAL A 310 -0.61 -12.57 23.06
N SER A 311 0.39 -13.39 23.41
CA SER A 311 0.17 -14.71 24.05
C SER A 311 -0.43 -14.57 25.44
N THR A 312 -0.03 -13.57 26.22
CA THR A 312 -0.61 -13.27 27.54
C THR A 312 -2.10 -12.91 27.45
N LEU A 313 -2.51 -12.29 26.32
CA LEU A 313 -3.90 -12.00 26.00
C LEU A 313 -4.65 -13.20 25.36
N GLY A 314 -4.01 -14.36 25.23
CA GLY A 314 -4.61 -15.56 24.63
C GLY A 314 -4.71 -15.55 23.12
N GLY A 315 -4.00 -14.63 22.43
CA GLY A 315 -4.00 -14.49 20.96
C GLY A 315 -2.98 -15.41 20.27
N ASN A 316 -3.23 -15.74 18.99
CA ASN A 316 -2.23 -16.39 18.13
C ASN A 316 -1.12 -15.39 17.78
N THR A 317 0.13 -15.83 17.74
CA THR A 317 1.31 -15.00 17.53
C THR A 317 1.93 -15.11 16.14
N ASP A 318 1.37 -15.91 15.24
CA ASP A 318 1.94 -16.16 13.89
C ASP A 318 2.08 -14.89 13.06
N PHE A 319 1.16 -13.93 13.23
CA PHE A 319 1.17 -12.66 12.50
C PHE A 319 2.23 -11.67 12.98
N VAL A 320 2.79 -11.86 14.18
CA VAL A 320 3.65 -10.86 14.82
C VAL A 320 4.93 -10.59 14.02
N GLY A 321 5.49 -11.63 13.37
CA GLY A 321 6.66 -11.46 12.50
C GLY A 321 6.46 -10.50 11.32
N ALA A 322 5.21 -10.28 10.88
CA ALA A 322 4.88 -9.35 9.80
C ALA A 322 4.57 -7.92 10.30
N LEU A 323 4.29 -7.72 11.60
CA LEU A 323 3.88 -6.43 12.18
C LEU A 323 4.85 -5.28 11.91
N PRO A 324 6.18 -5.46 11.84
CA PRO A 324 7.08 -4.37 11.47
C PRO A 324 6.68 -3.68 10.17
N THR A 325 6.20 -4.43 9.17
CA THR A 325 5.67 -3.87 7.92
C THR A 325 4.42 -3.01 8.17
N ALA A 326 3.47 -3.50 8.96
CA ALA A 326 2.23 -2.79 9.28
C ALA A 326 2.49 -1.47 10.06
N LEU A 327 3.39 -1.51 11.04
CA LEU A 327 3.76 -0.35 11.85
C LEU A 327 4.50 0.73 11.04
N MET A 328 5.33 0.29 10.07
CA MET A 328 6.06 1.19 9.20
C MET A 328 5.18 1.83 8.12
N LYS A 329 4.11 1.18 7.70
CA LYS A 329 3.29 1.58 6.55
C LYS A 329 2.70 3.00 6.65
N PRO A 330 2.06 3.42 7.75
CA PRO A 330 1.58 4.79 7.91
C PRO A 330 2.69 5.83 7.87
N LEU A 331 3.90 5.46 8.30
CA LEU A 331 5.05 6.36 8.48
C LEU A 331 5.86 6.54 7.19
N SER A 332 6.08 5.44 6.45
CA SER A 332 6.93 5.42 5.26
C SER A 332 6.61 4.25 4.33
N GLY A 333 6.17 4.53 3.11
CA GLY A 333 5.92 3.51 2.09
C GLY A 333 7.19 2.76 1.66
N SER A 334 8.32 3.45 1.53
CA SER A 334 9.61 2.81 1.24
C SER A 334 10.14 2.00 2.42
N GLY A 335 9.97 2.52 3.66
CA GLY A 335 10.32 1.79 4.87
C GLY A 335 9.50 0.51 5.04
N ALA A 336 8.20 0.57 4.86
CA ALA A 336 7.33 -0.60 4.90
C ALA A 336 7.66 -1.63 3.81
N ARG A 337 8.05 -1.16 2.62
CA ARG A 337 8.54 -2.02 1.53
C ARG A 337 9.83 -2.75 1.92
N GLY A 338 10.75 -2.06 2.58
CA GLY A 338 11.95 -2.69 3.12
C GLY A 338 11.64 -3.74 4.19
N MET A 339 10.71 -3.46 5.11
CA MET A 339 10.24 -4.43 6.11
C MET A 339 9.54 -5.64 5.48
N MET A 340 8.76 -5.44 4.41
CA MET A 340 8.16 -6.52 3.63
C MET A 340 9.23 -7.41 2.98
N VAL A 341 10.26 -6.81 2.39
CA VAL A 341 11.38 -7.55 1.79
C VAL A 341 12.15 -8.31 2.86
N ASP A 342 12.45 -7.69 3.99
CA ASP A 342 13.09 -8.33 5.13
C ASP A 342 12.27 -9.53 5.64
N ALA A 343 10.95 -9.38 5.79
CA ALA A 343 10.07 -10.47 6.19
C ALA A 343 10.10 -11.64 5.20
N MET A 344 10.06 -11.36 3.89
CA MET A 344 10.17 -12.40 2.85
C MET A 344 11.53 -13.07 2.83
N THR A 345 12.61 -12.32 3.06
CA THR A 345 13.98 -12.86 3.12
C THR A 345 14.16 -13.76 4.35
N THR A 346 13.67 -13.33 5.51
CA THR A 346 13.86 -14.00 6.79
C THR A 346 12.98 -15.24 6.95
N TYR A 347 11.70 -15.12 6.61
CA TYR A 347 10.71 -16.16 6.83
C TYR A 347 10.33 -16.93 5.57
N GLY A 348 10.76 -16.46 4.40
CA GLY A 348 10.39 -16.99 3.10
C GLY A 348 9.19 -16.27 2.48
N ALA A 349 9.25 -16.06 1.15
CA ALA A 349 8.20 -15.34 0.40
C ALA A 349 6.83 -16.04 0.46
N ASP A 350 6.80 -17.37 0.55
CA ASP A 350 5.59 -18.18 0.60
C ASP A 350 5.16 -18.58 2.03
N SER A 351 5.89 -18.11 3.05
CA SER A 351 5.49 -18.29 4.46
C SER A 351 4.25 -17.42 4.76
N PHE A 352 3.53 -17.77 5.83
CA PHE A 352 2.43 -16.95 6.35
C PHE A 352 2.88 -15.52 6.63
N VAL A 353 4.03 -15.34 7.29
CA VAL A 353 4.61 -14.03 7.63
C VAL A 353 4.96 -13.24 6.36
N GLY A 354 5.60 -13.87 5.37
CA GLY A 354 5.96 -13.24 4.10
C GLY A 354 4.74 -12.78 3.31
N ARG A 355 3.70 -13.64 3.21
CA ARG A 355 2.43 -13.29 2.57
C ARG A 355 1.71 -12.16 3.31
N LEU A 356 1.60 -12.26 4.62
CA LEU A 356 0.95 -11.23 5.44
C LEU A 356 1.67 -9.88 5.34
N ALA A 357 3.00 -9.86 5.36
CA ALA A 357 3.77 -8.63 5.14
C ALA A 357 3.47 -7.99 3.78
N CYS A 358 3.28 -8.80 2.72
CA CYS A 358 2.86 -8.35 1.41
C CYS A 358 1.44 -7.78 1.44
N VAL A 359 0.50 -8.42 2.14
CA VAL A 359 -0.87 -7.92 2.28
C VAL A 359 -0.90 -6.63 3.10
N PHE A 360 -0.11 -6.50 4.17
CA PHE A 360 0.04 -5.23 4.90
C PHE A 360 0.56 -4.11 4.00
N GLN A 361 1.57 -4.38 3.18
CA GLN A 361 2.10 -3.38 2.25
C GLN A 361 1.05 -2.91 1.24
N GLY A 362 0.13 -3.80 0.84
CA GLY A 362 -0.90 -3.52 -0.16
C GLY A 362 -2.23 -3.04 0.41
N SER A 363 -2.47 -3.17 1.73
CA SER A 363 -3.79 -2.92 2.34
C SER A 363 -4.14 -1.44 2.49
N THR A 364 -3.15 -0.55 2.55
CA THR A 364 -3.30 0.89 2.72
C THR A 364 -2.22 1.64 1.95
N ASP A 365 -2.28 2.97 1.92
CA ASP A 365 -1.15 3.80 1.51
C ASP A 365 -0.52 4.51 2.73
N THR A 366 0.47 5.34 2.50
CA THR A 366 1.30 5.94 3.56
C THR A 366 0.68 7.23 4.09
N THR A 367 -0.07 7.13 5.17
CA THR A 367 -0.88 8.23 5.73
C THR A 367 -0.09 9.51 5.96
N PHE A 368 1.05 9.45 6.66
CA PHE A 368 1.85 10.66 6.94
C PHE A 368 2.53 11.25 5.71
N TYR A 369 2.89 10.43 4.71
CA TYR A 369 3.43 10.92 3.45
C TYR A 369 2.35 11.68 2.66
N ILE A 370 1.16 11.12 2.54
CA ILE A 370 0.02 11.73 1.83
C ILE A 370 -0.37 13.05 2.50
N LEU A 371 -0.43 13.07 3.84
CA LEU A 371 -0.63 14.31 4.62
C LEU A 371 0.41 15.37 4.28
N ALA A 372 1.70 15.00 4.31
CA ALA A 372 2.79 15.93 4.07
C ALA A 372 2.78 16.48 2.63
N VAL A 373 2.52 15.62 1.64
CA VAL A 373 2.52 15.99 0.21
C VAL A 373 1.31 16.86 -0.10
N TYR A 374 0.11 16.42 0.24
CA TYR A 374 -1.11 17.10 -0.17
C TYR A 374 -1.41 18.34 0.65
N PHE A 375 -1.32 18.27 1.98
CA PHE A 375 -1.52 19.44 2.82
C PHE A 375 -0.35 20.42 2.73
N GLY A 376 0.88 19.90 2.61
CA GLY A 376 2.07 20.72 2.46
C GLY A 376 2.08 21.54 1.17
N SER A 377 1.59 20.98 0.06
CA SER A 377 1.54 21.67 -1.24
C SER A 377 0.67 22.93 -1.23
N VAL A 378 -0.33 22.99 -0.34
CA VAL A 378 -1.28 24.11 -0.24
C VAL A 378 -1.19 24.87 1.09
N GLY A 379 -0.17 24.61 1.90
CA GLY A 379 0.11 25.36 3.11
C GLY A 379 -0.83 25.07 4.29
N ILE A 380 -1.52 23.93 4.32
CA ILE A 380 -2.37 23.52 5.44
C ILE A 380 -1.48 23.15 6.65
N ARG A 381 -1.74 23.80 7.80
CA ARG A 381 -1.06 23.57 9.07
C ARG A 381 -1.92 22.82 10.08
N TYR A 382 -3.22 23.07 10.09
CA TYR A 382 -4.19 22.46 11.00
C TYR A 382 -4.95 21.35 10.27
N THR A 383 -4.56 20.11 10.53
CA THR A 383 -5.08 18.92 9.83
C THR A 383 -6.44 18.45 10.34
N ARG A 384 -6.94 19.00 11.47
CA ARG A 384 -8.19 18.61 12.14
C ARG A 384 -8.22 17.08 12.37
N HIS A 385 -9.29 16.41 11.94
CA HIS A 385 -9.48 14.96 12.11
C HIS A 385 -8.83 14.09 11.02
N ALA A 386 -8.07 14.66 10.09
CA ALA A 386 -7.46 13.92 8.98
C ALA A 386 -6.54 12.79 9.43
N VAL A 387 -5.65 13.08 10.40
CA VAL A 387 -4.71 12.07 10.94
C VAL A 387 -5.46 10.93 11.60
N ALA A 388 -6.43 11.25 12.46
CA ALA A 388 -7.21 10.22 13.17
C ALA A 388 -7.98 9.32 12.19
N CYS A 389 -8.65 9.91 11.19
CA CYS A 389 -9.38 9.15 10.18
C CYS A 389 -8.47 8.27 9.33
N GLY A 390 -7.29 8.79 8.92
CA GLY A 390 -6.30 8.01 8.16
C GLY A 390 -5.75 6.82 8.97
N LEU A 391 -5.35 7.06 10.22
CA LEU A 391 -4.82 5.98 11.09
C LEU A 391 -5.87 4.93 11.46
N LEU A 392 -7.16 5.32 11.59
CA LEU A 392 -8.25 4.36 11.80
C LEU A 392 -8.51 3.52 10.54
N ALA A 393 -8.37 4.10 9.35
CA ALA A 393 -8.41 3.35 8.10
C ALA A 393 -7.23 2.38 7.99
N ASP A 394 -6.01 2.81 8.36
CA ASP A 394 -4.83 1.96 8.40
C ASP A 394 -5.02 0.78 9.36
N LEU A 395 -5.51 1.05 10.57
CA LEU A 395 -5.79 0.01 11.57
C LEU A 395 -6.81 -1.00 11.06
N ALA A 396 -7.90 -0.53 10.44
CA ALA A 396 -8.89 -1.42 9.84
C ALA A 396 -8.31 -2.30 8.74
N GLY A 397 -7.43 -1.73 7.89
CA GLY A 397 -6.68 -2.45 6.87
C GLY A 397 -5.77 -3.53 7.46
N VAL A 398 -5.05 -3.22 8.54
CA VAL A 398 -4.19 -4.18 9.27
C VAL A 398 -5.01 -5.33 9.86
N VAL A 399 -6.09 -5.02 10.58
CA VAL A 399 -6.96 -6.05 11.19
C VAL A 399 -7.59 -6.94 10.11
N ALA A 400 -8.09 -6.34 9.03
CA ALA A 400 -8.63 -7.07 7.90
C ALA A 400 -7.58 -7.97 7.24
N ALA A 401 -6.36 -7.46 7.01
CA ALA A 401 -5.26 -8.22 6.42
C ALA A 401 -4.91 -9.47 7.26
N ILE A 402 -4.83 -9.32 8.60
CA ILE A 402 -4.60 -10.45 9.51
C ILE A 402 -5.70 -11.50 9.36
N ALA A 403 -6.97 -11.08 9.51
CA ALA A 403 -8.12 -11.99 9.44
C ALA A 403 -8.21 -12.72 8.09
N ILE A 404 -8.01 -11.99 6.99
CA ILE A 404 -8.03 -12.52 5.63
C ILE A 404 -6.86 -13.49 5.42
N CYS A 405 -5.64 -13.16 5.87
CA CYS A 405 -4.51 -14.08 5.73
C CYS A 405 -4.68 -15.37 6.51
N TYR A 406 -5.25 -15.33 7.73
CA TYR A 406 -5.59 -16.57 8.45
C TYR A 406 -6.63 -17.42 7.74
N MET A 407 -7.54 -16.79 6.99
CA MET A 407 -8.53 -17.51 6.19
C MET A 407 -7.88 -18.17 4.96
N PHE A 408 -6.98 -17.45 4.26
CA PHE A 408 -6.41 -17.90 2.97
C PHE A 408 -5.21 -18.81 3.13
N PHE A 409 -4.38 -18.61 4.15
CA PHE A 409 -3.09 -19.26 4.35
C PHE A 409 -2.99 -19.95 5.71
#